data_c3dc11ecf2d46fd9347f1da9d75f5d83
#
_entry.id   c3dc11ecf2d46fd9347f1da9d75f5d83
#
_cell.length_a   1.000
_cell.length_b   1.000
_cell.length_c   1.000
_cell.angle_alpha   90.00
_cell.angle_beta   90.00
_cell.angle_gamma   90.00
#
_symmetry.space_group_name_H-M   'P 1'
#
loop_
_entity.id
_entity.type
_entity.pdbx_description
1 polymer ?
#
loop_
_entity_poly.entity_id
_entity_poly.type
_entity_poly.pdbx_seq_one_letter_code
_entity_poly.pdbx_strand_id
1 'polypeptide(L)'
;MPRHLLKRSLILSGHPTSVALEPEFWAVLDIMAKEQALTIGRLVESIDGRRDPNRPLASALRIAALAATRAVPAQWGQDKVEESSAESS
;
A
#
# COMPACT_ATOMS: atom_id res chain seq x y z
N MET A 1 -8.57 4.23 -21.07
CA MET A 1 -9.04 4.78 -20.30
C MET A 1 -8.30 5.14 -19.24
N PRO A 2 -8.54 5.98 -18.79
CA PRO A 2 -7.71 6.44 -17.84
C PRO A 2 -7.68 5.66 -16.64
N ARG A 3 -6.72 5.71 -15.98
CA ARG A 3 -6.65 5.12 -14.90
C ARG A 3 -7.21 5.96 -13.95
N HIS A 4 -7.74 5.62 -13.01
CA HIS A 4 -8.33 6.41 -12.04
C HIS A 4 -7.42 6.49 -10.84
N LEU A 5 -6.40 7.28 -10.95
CA LEU A 5 -5.50 7.50 -9.83
C LEU A 5 -6.12 8.53 -8.91
N LEU A 6 -6.12 8.24 -7.63
CA LEU A 6 -6.62 9.16 -6.64
C LEU A 6 -5.45 9.86 -6.01
N LYS A 7 -5.42 11.18 -6.12
CA LYS A 7 -4.31 11.95 -5.57
C LYS A 7 -4.65 12.40 -4.17
N ARG A 8 -3.76 12.19 -3.25
CA ARG A 8 -3.94 12.65 -1.88
C ARG A 8 -2.73 13.48 -1.47
N SER A 9 -3.00 14.56 -0.74
CA SER A 9 -1.96 15.43 -0.25
C SER A 9 -1.64 15.04 1.18
N LEU A 10 -0.38 14.86 1.44
CA LEU A 10 0.10 14.41 2.74
C LEU A 10 1.21 15.31 3.20
N ILE A 11 1.42 15.36 4.50
CA ILE A 11 2.56 16.10 5.05
C ILE A 11 3.59 15.04 5.43
N LEU A 12 4.72 15.04 4.77
CA LEU A 12 5.79 14.09 5.05
C LEU A 12 6.99 14.86 5.59
N SER A 13 7.32 14.60 6.83
CA SER A 13 8.45 15.28 7.48
C SER A 13 8.32 16.79 7.38
N GLY A 14 7.09 17.27 7.54
CA GLY A 14 6.84 18.71 7.50
C GLY A 14 6.70 19.28 6.11
N HIS A 15 6.81 18.47 5.05
CA HIS A 15 6.72 18.97 3.69
C HIS A 15 5.45 18.47 3.01
N PRO A 16 4.69 19.33 2.37
CA PRO A 16 3.51 18.89 1.64
C PRO A 16 3.94 18.04 0.44
N THR A 17 3.31 16.91 0.26
CA THR A 17 3.62 16.00 -0.82
C THR A 17 2.33 15.45 -1.38
N SER A 18 2.21 15.40 -2.70
CA SER A 18 1.04 14.80 -3.34
C SER A 18 1.43 13.46 -3.90
N VAL A 19 0.60 12.47 -3.66
CA VAL A 19 0.85 11.12 -4.16
C VAL A 19 -0.41 10.63 -4.84
N ALA A 20 -0.27 10.06 -6.01
CA ALA A 20 -1.41 9.51 -6.76
C ALA A 20 -1.26 8.01 -6.84
N LEU A 21 -2.26 7.29 -6.35
CA LEU A 21 -2.29 5.83 -6.39
C LEU A 21 -3.68 5.39 -6.78
N GLU A 22 -3.78 4.18 -7.26
CA GLU A 22 -5.09 3.59 -7.50
C GLU A 22 -5.84 3.48 -6.18
N PRO A 23 -7.17 3.67 -6.20
CA PRO A 23 -7.94 3.61 -4.96
C PRO A 23 -7.75 2.31 -4.19
N GLU A 24 -7.52 1.22 -4.89
CA GLU A 24 -7.31 -0.08 -4.24
C GLU A 24 -6.08 -0.05 -3.35
N PHE A 25 -5.02 0.60 -3.80
CA PHE A 25 -3.82 0.71 -2.97
C PHE A 25 -4.05 1.63 -1.79
N TRP A 26 -4.78 2.74 -2.01
CA TRP A 26 -5.09 3.63 -0.89
C TRP A 26 -5.89 2.90 0.17
N ALA A 27 -6.84 2.04 -0.24
CA ALA A 27 -7.65 1.30 0.71
C ALA A 27 -6.78 0.40 1.58
N VAL A 28 -5.81 -0.29 0.98
CA VAL A 28 -4.93 -1.16 1.75
C VAL A 28 -4.06 -0.33 2.69
N LEU A 29 -3.54 0.79 2.21
CA LEU A 29 -2.69 1.63 3.05
C LEU A 29 -3.48 2.22 4.23
N ASP A 30 -4.73 2.59 4.00
CA ASP A 30 -5.56 3.09 5.10
C ASP A 30 -5.77 2.01 6.16
N ILE A 31 -5.98 0.78 5.73
CA ILE A 31 -6.14 -0.33 6.67
C ILE A 31 -4.84 -0.56 7.45
N MET A 32 -3.70 -0.53 6.76
CA MET A 32 -2.42 -0.69 7.41
C MET A 32 -2.20 0.39 8.46
N ALA A 33 -2.52 1.63 8.12
CA ALA A 33 -2.33 2.73 9.06
C ALA A 33 -3.21 2.53 10.29
N LYS A 34 -4.46 2.13 10.07
CA LYS A 34 -5.36 1.91 11.16
C LYS A 34 -4.85 0.78 12.06
N GLU A 35 -4.38 -0.29 11.48
CA GLU A 35 -3.88 -1.42 12.26
C GLU A 35 -2.65 -1.06 13.06
N GLN A 36 -1.88 -0.12 12.59
CA GLN A 36 -0.67 0.31 13.29
C GLN A 36 -0.91 1.53 14.16
N ALA A 37 -2.15 2.00 14.23
CA ALA A 37 -2.52 3.19 15.00
C ALA A 37 -1.76 4.42 14.52
N LEU A 38 -1.57 4.52 13.21
CA LEU A 38 -0.89 5.65 12.59
C LEU A 38 -1.85 6.41 11.70
N THR A 39 -1.57 7.68 11.47
CA THR A 39 -2.25 8.40 10.41
C THR A 39 -1.68 7.91 9.08
N ILE A 40 -2.40 8.16 7.99
CA ILE A 40 -1.89 7.76 6.69
C ILE A 40 -0.58 8.50 6.38
N GLY A 41 -0.46 9.75 6.78
CA GLY A 41 0.78 10.50 6.55
C GLY A 41 1.96 9.86 7.28
N ARG A 42 1.74 9.41 8.51
CA ARG A 42 2.82 8.80 9.28
C ARG A 42 3.20 7.45 8.69
N LEU A 43 2.24 6.69 8.20
CA LEU A 43 2.54 5.43 7.55
C LEU A 43 3.38 5.68 6.31
N VAL A 44 2.99 6.66 5.50
CA VAL A 44 3.72 6.95 4.28
C VAL A 44 5.13 7.45 4.60
N GLU A 45 5.28 8.26 5.65
CA GLU A 45 6.61 8.68 6.09
C GLU A 45 7.49 7.50 6.43
N SER A 46 6.92 6.52 7.12
CA SER A 46 7.67 5.33 7.50
C SER A 46 8.15 4.57 6.28
N ILE A 47 7.29 4.42 5.31
CA ILE A 47 7.65 3.71 4.08
C ILE A 47 8.68 4.52 3.30
N ASP A 48 8.49 5.83 3.22
CA ASP A 48 9.41 6.70 2.51
C ASP A 48 10.80 6.64 3.13
N GLY A 49 10.87 6.55 4.45
CA GLY A 49 12.16 6.49 5.13
C GLY A 49 12.92 5.20 4.89
N ARG A 50 12.22 4.14 4.48
CA ARG A 50 12.85 2.85 4.22
C ARG A 50 13.01 2.56 2.73
N ARG A 51 12.53 3.46 1.89
CA ARG A 51 12.52 3.21 0.47
C ARG A 51 13.92 3.37 -0.12
N ASP A 52 14.19 2.55 -1.12
CA ASP A 52 15.41 2.69 -1.90
C ASP A 52 15.36 4.08 -2.55
N PRO A 53 16.41 4.88 -2.43
CA PRO A 53 16.40 6.24 -3.01
C PRO A 53 16.11 6.26 -4.50
N ASN A 54 16.41 5.17 -5.20
CA ASN A 54 16.17 5.12 -6.64
C ASN A 54 14.77 4.67 -7.00
N ARG A 55 13.96 4.31 -6.02
CA ARG A 55 12.61 3.86 -6.28
C ARG A 55 11.63 5.00 -6.01
N PRO A 56 10.73 5.32 -6.93
CA PRO A 56 9.73 6.36 -6.68
C PRO A 56 8.86 6.00 -5.48
N LEU A 57 8.41 7.01 -4.79
CA LEU A 57 7.58 6.79 -3.60
C LEU A 57 6.30 6.01 -3.95
N ALA A 58 5.64 6.35 -5.04
CA ALA A 58 4.42 5.63 -5.41
C ALA A 58 4.69 4.15 -5.59
N SER A 59 5.82 3.80 -6.18
CA SER A 59 6.19 2.40 -6.35
C SER A 59 6.42 1.73 -5.00
N ALA A 60 7.10 2.41 -4.09
CA ALA A 60 7.35 1.86 -2.76
C ALA A 60 6.04 1.63 -2.01
N LEU A 61 5.08 2.54 -2.16
CA LEU A 61 3.80 2.39 -1.49
C LEU A 61 3.01 1.22 -2.06
N ARG A 62 3.05 1.04 -3.38
CA ARG A 62 2.37 -0.11 -3.97
C ARG A 62 2.98 -1.43 -3.51
N ILE A 63 4.29 -1.48 -3.41
CA ILE A 63 4.97 -2.68 -2.96
C ILE A 63 4.63 -2.96 -1.50
N ALA A 64 4.60 -1.92 -0.65
CA ALA A 64 4.25 -2.10 0.75
C ALA A 64 2.82 -2.62 0.89
N ALA A 65 1.89 -2.06 0.11
CA ALA A 65 0.51 -2.50 0.15
C ALA A 65 0.38 -3.94 -0.32
N LEU A 66 1.09 -4.29 -1.38
CA LEU A 66 1.04 -5.65 -1.89
C LEU A 66 1.61 -6.63 -0.85
N ALA A 67 2.69 -6.28 -0.20
CA ALA A 67 3.27 -7.13 0.83
C ALA A 67 2.29 -7.32 1.99
N ALA A 68 1.56 -6.28 2.35
CA ALA A 68 0.59 -6.38 3.42
C ALA A 68 -0.54 -7.33 3.05
N THR A 69 -0.97 -7.33 1.79
CA THR A 69 -2.05 -8.23 1.40
C THR A 69 -1.58 -9.67 1.39
N ARG A 70 -0.29 -9.91 1.23
CA ARG A 70 0.21 -11.28 1.25
C ARG A 70 0.27 -11.82 2.67
N ALA A 71 0.16 -10.97 3.65
CA ALA A 71 0.18 -11.39 5.04
C ALA A 71 -1.22 -11.49 5.63
N VAL A 72 -2.27 -11.40 4.79
CA VAL A 72 -3.61 -11.44 5.31
C VAL A 72 -3.99 -12.82 5.79
N PRO A 73 -5.07 -12.90 6.57
CA PRO A 73 -5.50 -14.19 7.10
C PRO A 73 -5.78 -15.21 6.03
N ALA A 74 -5.67 -16.44 6.39
CA ALA A 74 -5.82 -17.53 5.45
C ALA A 74 -7.14 -17.52 4.72
N GLN A 75 -8.22 -17.16 5.38
CA GLN A 75 -9.49 -17.19 4.69
C GLN A 75 -9.52 -16.19 3.55
N TRP A 76 -8.78 -15.11 3.69
CA TRP A 76 -8.74 -14.16 2.62
C TRP A 76 -8.01 -14.74 1.43
N GLY A 77 -6.91 -15.40 1.68
CA GLY A 77 -6.17 -15.98 0.61
C GLY A 77 -6.88 -17.11 -0.05
N GLN A 78 -7.64 -17.88 0.72
CA GLN A 78 -8.31 -18.99 0.14
C GLN A 78 -9.36 -18.62 -0.82
N ASP A 79 -9.92 -17.47 -0.67
CA ASP A 79 -10.91 -17.04 -1.57
C ASP A 79 -10.41 -17.02 -2.95
N LYS A 80 -9.18 -16.87 -3.17
CA LYS A 80 -8.78 -16.84 -4.46
C LYS A 80 -7.92 -17.88 -4.79
N VAL A 81 -7.31 -18.41 -4.04
CA VAL A 81 -6.46 -19.29 -4.41
C VAL A 81 -6.93 -20.49 -4.67
N GLU A 82 -7.37 -20.90 -4.43
CA GLU A 82 -7.67 -22.02 -4.64
C GLU A 82 -7.54 -22.43 -5.66
N GLU A 83 -7.14 -22.03 -6.11
CA GLU A 83 -6.85 -22.26 -6.87
C GLU A 83 -5.76 -22.29 -7.13
N SER A 84 -5.24 -22.04 -7.05
CA SER A 84 -4.31 -22.12 -7.11
C SER A 84 -3.43 -22.48 -6.81
N SER A 85 -3.41 -22.67 -6.59
CA SER A 85 -2.77 -23.11 -6.27
C SER A 85 -2.29 -23.71 -6.13
N ALA A 86 -2.51 -24.09 -6.20
CA ALA A 86 -2.24 -24.64 -6.04
C ALA A 86 -1.45 -25.00 -6.28
N GLU A 87 -1.61 -24.85 -6.40
CA GLU A 87 -1.15 -25.04 -6.58
C GLU A 87 -0.23 -24.99 -6.65
N SER A 88 -0.17 -25.01 -6.56
CA SER A 88 0.43 -24.88 -6.55
C SER A 88 1.12 -24.78 -6.34
N SER A 89 1.11 -24.91 -6.24
CA SER A 89 1.38 -24.82 -6.02
C SER A 89 1.65 -24.66 -5.81
#